data_356e96b714135e57bff6f73636fe844c
#
_entry.id   356e96b714135e57bff6f73636fe844c
#
_cell.length_a   1.000
_cell.length_b   1.000
_cell.length_c   1.000
_cell.angle_alpha   90.00
_cell.angle_beta   90.00
_cell.angle_gamma   90.00
#
_symmetry.space_group_name_H-M   'P 1'
#
loop_
_entity.id
_entity.type
_entity.pdbx_description
1 polymer ?
#
loop_
_entity_poly.entity_id
_entity_poly.type
_entity_poly.pdbx_seq_one_letter_code
_entity_poly.pdbx_strand_id
1 'polypeptide(L)'
;MLNLIEQRLAIGAEVARSKWNSGAAIEDLKRESEIVDAIGAQAASHGLEPTLAKQFFQAQIEASKMIQNARLAQWRATQQPAFSDAPDLLRDIRPQLDRLTPAILDALAKALPALHAPATRARLNNYADNAARRAAMAPLLEVAPQN
;
A
#
# COMPACT_ATOMS: atom_id res chain seq x y z
N MET A 1 0.62 12.64 3.23
CA MET A 1 0.63 11.46 2.34
C MET A 1 1.62 10.39 2.80
N LEU A 2 2.92 10.64 2.84
CA LEU A 2 3.93 9.62 3.14
C LEU A 2 3.71 8.87 4.46
N ASN A 3 3.30 9.57 5.51
CA ASN A 3 2.97 8.94 6.80
C ASN A 3 1.77 7.97 6.71
N LEU A 4 0.77 8.28 5.91
CA LEU A 4 -0.37 7.38 5.68
C LEU A 4 0.03 6.13 4.89
N ILE A 5 0.93 6.29 3.91
CA ILE A 5 1.50 5.17 3.16
C ILE A 5 2.31 4.28 4.09
N GLU A 6 3.14 4.87 4.96
CA GLU A 6 3.91 4.11 5.95
C GLU A 6 3.00 3.30 6.90
N GLN A 7 1.90 3.90 7.37
CA GLN A 7 0.91 3.19 8.17
C GLN A 7 0.31 2.01 7.40
N ARG A 8 -0.01 2.20 6.12
CA ARG A 8 -0.53 1.13 5.28
C ARG A 8 0.49 0.01 5.06
N LEU A 9 1.76 0.35 4.84
CA LEU A 9 2.84 -0.64 4.70
C LEU A 9 3.06 -1.42 6.00
N ALA A 10 2.99 -0.77 7.15
CA ALA A 10 3.07 -1.42 8.46
C ALA A 10 1.95 -2.45 8.68
N ILE A 11 0.75 -2.16 8.18
CA ILE A 11 -0.37 -3.13 8.21
C ILE A 11 -0.03 -4.37 7.38
N GLY A 12 0.76 -4.26 6.32
CA GLY A 12 1.24 -5.42 5.55
C GLY A 12 1.96 -6.47 6.39
N ALA A 13 2.76 -6.05 7.37
CA ALA A 13 3.41 -6.96 8.31
C ALA A 13 2.38 -7.68 9.22
N GLU A 14 1.33 -6.99 9.63
CA GLU A 14 0.24 -7.58 10.42
C GLU A 14 -0.62 -8.56 9.60
N VAL A 15 -0.86 -8.25 8.33
CA VAL A 15 -1.48 -9.17 7.37
C VAL A 15 -0.67 -10.46 7.26
N ALA A 16 0.66 -10.35 7.17
CA ALA A 16 1.54 -11.51 7.12
C ALA A 16 1.42 -12.39 8.37
N ARG A 17 1.33 -11.81 9.57
CA ARG A 17 1.13 -12.56 10.82
C ARG A 17 -0.19 -13.32 10.81
N SER A 18 -1.27 -12.69 10.36
CA SER A 18 -2.57 -13.34 10.23
C SER A 18 -2.53 -14.50 9.23
N LYS A 19 -1.91 -14.28 8.07
CA LYS A 19 -1.79 -15.30 7.02
C LYS A 19 -0.83 -16.42 7.39
N TRP A 20 0.22 -16.14 8.16
CA TRP A 20 1.10 -17.17 8.71
C TRP A 20 0.33 -18.19 9.52
N ASN A 21 -0.53 -17.73 10.44
CA ASN A 21 -1.33 -18.59 11.29
C ASN A 21 -2.42 -19.36 10.53
N SER A 22 -3.07 -18.70 9.55
CA SER A 22 -4.20 -19.29 8.80
C SER A 22 -3.76 -20.17 7.62
N GLY A 23 -2.53 -20.00 7.14
CA GLY A 23 -2.08 -20.62 5.89
C GLY A 23 -2.67 -20.02 4.63
N ALA A 24 -3.35 -18.88 4.72
CA ALA A 24 -3.93 -18.21 3.56
C ALA A 24 -2.85 -17.71 2.59
N ALA A 25 -3.15 -17.73 1.29
CA ALA A 25 -2.25 -17.22 0.27
C ALA A 25 -2.11 -15.69 0.38
N ILE A 26 -0.90 -15.18 0.12
CA ILE A 26 -0.66 -13.72 0.05
C ILE A 26 -1.40 -13.13 -1.13
N GLU A 27 -1.29 -13.75 -2.31
CA GLU A 27 -1.94 -13.29 -3.52
C GLU A 27 -3.42 -13.68 -3.55
N ASP A 28 -4.28 -12.71 -3.79
CA ASP A 28 -5.72 -12.86 -3.98
C ASP A 28 -6.14 -11.91 -5.11
N LEU A 29 -5.94 -12.32 -6.35
CA LEU A 29 -6.16 -11.48 -7.54
C LEU A 29 -7.60 -10.98 -7.64
N LYS A 30 -8.57 -11.79 -7.23
CA LYS A 30 -9.99 -11.38 -7.23
C LYS A 30 -10.21 -10.23 -6.26
N ARG A 31 -9.74 -10.35 -5.03
CA ARG A 31 -9.85 -9.31 -3.99
C ARG A 31 -9.08 -8.05 -4.37
N GLU A 32 -7.89 -8.19 -4.94
CA GLU A 32 -7.09 -7.07 -5.41
C GLU A 32 -7.81 -6.30 -6.52
N SER A 33 -8.41 -6.99 -7.48
CA SER A 33 -9.21 -6.36 -8.54
C SER A 33 -10.42 -5.61 -7.98
N GLU A 34 -11.15 -6.22 -7.05
CA GLU A 34 -12.31 -5.58 -6.38
C GLU A 34 -11.91 -4.29 -5.65
N ILE A 35 -10.77 -4.29 -4.96
CA ILE A 35 -10.23 -3.11 -4.27
C ILE A 35 -9.90 -2.01 -5.28
N VAL A 36 -9.16 -2.34 -6.34
CA VAL A 36 -8.73 -1.37 -7.36
C VAL A 36 -9.92 -0.79 -8.10
N ASP A 37 -10.93 -1.60 -8.42
CA ASP A 37 -12.16 -1.11 -9.06
C ASP A 37 -12.96 -0.18 -8.14
N ALA A 38 -13.07 -0.49 -6.87
CA ALA A 38 -13.70 0.38 -5.88
C ALA A 38 -12.95 1.72 -5.72
N ILE A 39 -11.62 1.71 -5.77
CA ILE A 39 -10.79 2.92 -5.77
C ILE A 39 -11.11 3.79 -7.00
N GLY A 40 -11.16 3.19 -8.18
CA GLY A 40 -11.51 3.91 -9.42
C GLY A 40 -12.89 4.54 -9.35
N ALA A 41 -13.88 3.85 -8.78
CA ALA A 41 -15.25 4.34 -8.63
C ALA A 41 -15.35 5.56 -7.69
N GLN A 42 -14.52 5.67 -6.67
CA GLN A 42 -14.54 6.79 -5.71
C GLN A 42 -13.51 7.90 -6.02
N ALA A 43 -12.63 7.70 -6.99
CA ALA A 43 -11.54 8.64 -7.29
C ALA A 43 -12.01 10.06 -7.58
N ALA A 44 -13.06 10.21 -8.41
CA ALA A 44 -13.60 11.51 -8.80
C ALA A 44 -14.12 12.32 -7.60
N SER A 45 -14.72 11.68 -6.60
CA SER A 45 -15.20 12.36 -5.38
C SER A 45 -14.07 12.92 -4.52
N HIS A 46 -12.83 12.43 -4.73
CA HIS A 46 -11.60 12.93 -4.10
C HIS A 46 -10.81 13.89 -5.00
N GLY A 47 -11.34 14.24 -6.18
CA GLY A 47 -10.65 15.11 -7.14
C GLY A 47 -9.50 14.41 -7.88
N LEU A 48 -9.55 13.11 -8.01
CA LEU A 48 -8.53 12.30 -8.67
C LEU A 48 -9.03 11.72 -10.00
N GLU A 49 -8.12 11.61 -10.95
CA GLU A 49 -8.35 10.86 -12.17
C GLU A 49 -8.36 9.35 -11.83
N PRO A 50 -9.38 8.58 -12.27
CA PRO A 50 -9.55 7.18 -11.88
C PRO A 50 -8.37 6.28 -12.21
N THR A 51 -7.75 6.44 -13.38
CA THR A 51 -6.60 5.62 -13.80
C THR A 51 -5.40 5.83 -12.86
N LEU A 52 -5.10 7.07 -12.52
CA LEU A 52 -4.02 7.39 -11.58
C LEU A 52 -4.28 6.79 -10.19
N ALA A 53 -5.50 6.93 -9.69
CA ALA A 53 -5.87 6.38 -8.40
C ALA A 53 -5.75 4.85 -8.36
N LYS A 54 -6.21 4.17 -9.42
CA LYS A 54 -6.07 2.72 -9.57
C LYS A 54 -4.61 2.29 -9.62
N GLN A 55 -3.78 2.94 -10.43
CA GLN A 55 -2.34 2.64 -10.53
C GLN A 55 -1.64 2.83 -9.19
N PHE A 56 -1.96 3.91 -8.50
CA PHE A 56 -1.37 4.20 -7.19
C PHE A 56 -1.74 3.15 -6.15
N PHE A 57 -2.99 2.73 -6.08
CA PHE A 57 -3.41 1.68 -5.14
C PHE A 57 -2.94 0.28 -5.54
N GLN A 58 -2.84 -0.01 -6.83
CA GLN A 58 -2.18 -1.25 -7.27
C GLN A 58 -0.74 -1.31 -6.78
N ALA A 59 0.00 -0.20 -6.85
CA ALA A 59 1.35 -0.09 -6.33
C ALA A 59 1.41 -0.30 -4.80
N GLN A 60 0.41 0.20 -4.05
CA GLN A 60 0.32 -0.04 -2.61
C GLN A 60 0.09 -1.52 -2.29
N ILE A 61 -0.74 -2.21 -3.08
CA ILE A 61 -1.00 -3.65 -2.93
C ILE A 61 0.29 -4.45 -3.22
N GLU A 62 0.99 -4.15 -4.30
CA GLU A 62 2.26 -4.82 -4.63
C GLU A 62 3.33 -4.62 -3.54
N ALA A 63 3.47 -3.41 -3.04
CA ALA A 63 4.38 -3.10 -1.94
C ALA A 63 4.04 -3.90 -0.67
N SER A 64 2.76 -4.01 -0.33
CA SER A 64 2.30 -4.82 0.80
C SER A 64 2.63 -6.30 0.60
N LYS A 65 2.43 -6.85 -0.60
CA LYS A 65 2.77 -8.24 -0.92
C LYS A 65 4.28 -8.49 -0.80
N MET A 66 5.13 -7.55 -1.19
CA MET A 66 6.58 -7.63 -0.99
C MET A 66 6.94 -7.79 0.50
N ILE A 67 6.34 -6.99 1.37
CA ILE A 67 6.54 -7.07 2.82
C ILE A 67 6.06 -8.42 3.36
N GLN A 68 4.88 -8.85 2.96
CA GLN A 68 4.30 -10.13 3.38
C GLN A 68 5.19 -11.31 2.96
N ASN A 69 5.63 -11.34 1.70
CA ASN A 69 6.51 -12.40 1.18
C ASN A 69 7.84 -12.45 1.93
N ALA A 70 8.46 -11.30 2.21
CA ALA A 70 9.71 -11.22 2.96
C ALA A 70 9.54 -11.76 4.40
N ARG A 71 8.44 -11.41 5.06
CA ARG A 71 8.13 -11.91 6.42
C ARG A 71 7.91 -13.42 6.43
N LEU A 72 7.10 -13.93 5.50
CA LEU A 72 6.84 -15.37 5.43
C LEU A 72 8.12 -16.17 5.13
N ALA A 73 8.97 -15.68 4.24
CA ALA A 73 10.26 -16.32 3.94
C ALA A 73 11.16 -16.37 5.17
N GLN A 74 11.24 -15.27 5.94
CA GLN A 74 12.00 -15.21 7.19
C GLN A 74 11.46 -16.21 8.22
N TRP A 75 10.15 -16.28 8.41
CA TRP A 75 9.54 -17.17 9.39
C TRP A 75 9.67 -18.64 9.00
N ARG A 76 9.62 -18.98 7.71
CA ARG A 76 9.94 -20.34 7.25
C ARG A 76 11.39 -20.72 7.56
N ALA A 77 12.34 -19.83 7.30
CA ALA A 77 13.75 -20.08 7.57
C ALA A 77 14.06 -20.25 9.06
N THR A 78 13.35 -19.53 9.94
CA THR A 78 13.52 -19.61 11.40
C THR A 78 12.58 -20.59 12.08
N GLN A 79 11.73 -21.29 11.34
CA GLN A 79 10.71 -22.21 11.86
C GLN A 79 9.82 -21.54 12.92
N GLN A 80 9.36 -20.33 12.60
CA GLN A 80 8.49 -19.54 13.47
C GLN A 80 7.22 -20.32 13.86
N PRO A 81 6.90 -20.51 15.14
CA PRO A 81 5.61 -21.07 15.55
C PRO A 81 4.47 -20.08 15.26
N ALA A 82 3.23 -20.57 15.33
CA ALA A 82 2.06 -19.70 15.21
C ALA A 82 2.11 -18.57 16.25
N PHE A 83 1.71 -17.36 15.83
CA PHE A 83 1.61 -16.21 16.72
C PHE A 83 0.38 -16.32 17.61
N SER A 84 0.55 -16.17 18.93
CA SER A 84 -0.57 -16.21 19.87
C SER A 84 -1.45 -14.95 19.82
N ASP A 85 -0.90 -13.84 19.33
CA ASP A 85 -1.51 -12.51 19.30
C ASP A 85 -1.72 -12.00 17.87
N ALA A 86 -1.76 -12.88 16.86
CA ALA A 86 -1.98 -12.49 15.48
C ALA A 86 -3.36 -11.82 15.33
N PRO A 87 -3.44 -10.68 14.59
CA PRO A 87 -4.71 -10.02 14.37
C PRO A 87 -5.61 -10.84 13.42
N ASP A 88 -6.91 -10.69 13.58
CA ASP A 88 -7.90 -11.23 12.65
C ASP A 88 -8.00 -10.34 11.40
N LEU A 89 -7.94 -10.95 10.23
CA LEU A 89 -7.93 -10.20 8.95
C LEU A 89 -9.21 -9.40 8.74
N LEU A 90 -10.37 -9.97 9.03
CA LEU A 90 -11.67 -9.33 8.81
C LEU A 90 -12.03 -8.33 9.91
N ARG A 91 -11.78 -8.71 11.16
CA ARG A 91 -12.18 -7.93 12.33
C ARG A 91 -11.20 -6.80 12.64
N ASP A 92 -9.89 -7.05 12.55
CA ASP A 92 -8.87 -6.15 13.06
C ASP A 92 -8.13 -5.39 11.95
N ILE A 93 -7.89 -6.01 10.80
CA ILE A 93 -7.06 -5.45 9.73
C ILE A 93 -7.87 -4.68 8.70
N ARG A 94 -8.88 -5.30 8.10
CA ARG A 94 -9.68 -4.65 7.03
C ARG A 94 -10.29 -3.32 7.45
N PRO A 95 -10.85 -3.14 8.66
CA PRO A 95 -11.34 -1.84 9.09
C PRO A 95 -10.27 -0.74 9.13
N GLN A 96 -9.01 -1.09 9.44
CA GLN A 96 -7.90 -0.13 9.42
C GLN A 96 -7.58 0.31 7.98
N LEU A 97 -7.54 -0.64 7.03
CA LEU A 97 -7.33 -0.33 5.61
C LEU A 97 -8.47 0.52 5.05
N ASP A 98 -9.72 0.22 5.42
CA ASP A 98 -10.89 0.97 4.99
C ASP A 98 -10.87 2.43 5.49
N ARG A 99 -10.33 2.68 6.67
CA ARG A 99 -10.13 4.05 7.18
C ARG A 99 -8.99 4.80 6.48
N LEU A 100 -7.90 4.09 6.15
CA LEU A 100 -6.76 4.69 5.47
C LEU A 100 -7.04 5.06 4.02
N THR A 101 -7.89 4.31 3.34
CA THR A 101 -8.16 4.48 1.91
C THR A 101 -8.62 5.90 1.56
N PRO A 102 -9.71 6.47 2.12
CA PRO A 102 -10.12 7.82 1.80
C PRO A 102 -9.09 8.87 2.22
N ALA A 103 -8.42 8.67 3.36
CA ALA A 103 -7.37 9.58 3.82
C ALA A 103 -6.17 9.63 2.85
N ILE A 104 -5.79 8.49 2.28
CA ILE A 104 -4.73 8.40 1.27
C ILE A 104 -5.17 9.07 -0.03
N LEU A 105 -6.39 8.85 -0.50
CA LEU A 105 -6.93 9.49 -1.71
C LEU A 105 -6.93 11.02 -1.57
N ASP A 106 -7.41 11.55 -0.44
CA ASP A 106 -7.39 12.99 -0.16
C ASP A 106 -5.96 13.56 -0.11
N ALA A 107 -5.05 12.83 0.54
CA ALA A 107 -3.67 13.26 0.65
C ALA A 107 -2.94 13.21 -0.72
N LEU A 108 -3.27 12.23 -1.57
CA LEU A 108 -2.76 12.14 -2.94
C LEU A 108 -3.23 13.32 -3.77
N ALA A 109 -4.53 13.63 -3.75
CA ALA A 109 -5.10 14.77 -4.46
C ALA A 109 -4.41 16.09 -4.08
N LYS A 110 -4.16 16.29 -2.78
CA LYS A 110 -3.45 17.48 -2.28
C LYS A 110 -1.98 17.54 -2.69
N ALA A 111 -1.35 16.38 -2.87
CA ALA A 111 0.07 16.30 -3.22
C ALA A 111 0.35 16.52 -4.71
N LEU A 112 -0.60 16.16 -5.59
CA LEU A 112 -0.42 16.17 -7.05
C LEU A 112 0.04 17.52 -7.62
N PRO A 113 -0.54 18.69 -7.22
CA PRO A 113 -0.12 19.97 -7.77
C PRO A 113 1.35 20.33 -7.52
N ALA A 114 1.92 19.79 -6.43
CA ALA A 114 3.31 20.03 -6.06
C ALA A 114 4.26 18.89 -6.48
N LEU A 115 3.77 17.88 -7.18
CA LEU A 115 4.53 16.66 -7.48
C LEU A 115 5.82 16.93 -8.26
N HIS A 116 5.82 17.93 -9.14
CA HIS A 116 6.98 18.30 -9.97
C HIS A 116 7.95 19.25 -9.26
N ALA A 117 7.58 19.81 -8.13
CA ALA A 117 8.47 20.71 -7.39
C ALA A 117 9.73 19.95 -6.91
N PRO A 118 10.95 20.52 -7.11
CA PRO A 118 12.20 19.83 -6.75
C PRO A 118 12.23 19.33 -5.30
N ALA A 119 11.72 20.12 -4.37
CA ALA A 119 11.66 19.75 -2.95
C ALA A 119 10.73 18.54 -2.72
N THR A 120 9.59 18.48 -3.41
CA THR A 120 8.67 17.33 -3.34
C THR A 120 9.32 16.09 -3.92
N ARG A 121 9.94 16.20 -5.09
CA ARG A 121 10.67 15.08 -5.73
C ARG A 121 11.78 14.54 -4.82
N ALA A 122 12.57 15.42 -4.21
CA ALA A 122 13.61 15.02 -3.27
C ALA A 122 13.03 14.24 -2.08
N ARG A 123 11.92 14.70 -1.51
CA ARG A 123 11.25 14.02 -0.39
C ARG A 123 10.70 12.64 -0.79
N LEU A 124 10.12 12.51 -1.99
CA LEU A 124 9.64 11.22 -2.50
C LEU A 124 10.80 10.23 -2.71
N ASN A 125 11.88 10.69 -3.31
CA ASN A 125 13.08 9.87 -3.53
C ASN A 125 13.72 9.45 -2.20
N ASN A 126 13.80 10.34 -1.23
CA ASN A 126 14.33 10.02 0.11
C ASN A 126 13.45 9.02 0.86
N TYR A 127 12.13 9.11 0.69
CA TYR A 127 11.21 8.14 1.27
C TYR A 127 11.34 6.76 0.63
N ALA A 128 11.57 6.70 -0.68
CA ALA A 128 11.69 5.46 -1.47
C ALA A 128 13.05 4.75 -1.27
N ASP A 129 13.52 4.63 -0.04
CA ASP A 129 14.85 4.15 0.34
C ASP A 129 15.00 2.62 0.36
N ASN A 130 13.88 1.89 0.30
CA ASN A 130 13.87 0.44 0.21
C ASN A 130 12.91 -0.06 -0.88
N ALA A 131 12.97 -1.37 -1.18
CA ALA A 131 12.22 -1.96 -2.29
C ALA A 131 10.70 -1.76 -2.15
N ALA A 132 10.12 -1.98 -0.97
CA ALA A 132 8.68 -1.85 -0.75
C ALA A 132 8.21 -0.39 -0.87
N ARG A 133 8.92 0.56 -0.26
CA ARG A 133 8.63 1.99 -0.38
C ARG A 133 8.78 2.48 -1.82
N ARG A 134 9.80 2.01 -2.52
CA ARG A 134 10.00 2.33 -3.94
C ARG A 134 8.86 1.80 -4.80
N ALA A 135 8.43 0.56 -4.58
CA ALA A 135 7.26 0.00 -5.27
C ALA A 135 5.99 0.78 -4.99
N ALA A 136 5.72 1.15 -3.73
CA ALA A 136 4.55 1.94 -3.35
C ALA A 136 4.52 3.33 -4.02
N MET A 137 5.67 3.93 -4.25
CA MET A 137 5.80 5.28 -4.81
C MET A 137 6.01 5.30 -6.32
N ALA A 138 6.20 4.15 -6.97
CA ALA A 138 6.55 4.06 -8.39
C ALA A 138 5.66 4.93 -9.30
N PRO A 139 4.32 4.91 -9.21
CA PRO A 139 3.49 5.74 -10.08
C PRO A 139 3.75 7.25 -9.95
N LEU A 140 4.20 7.72 -8.79
CA LEU A 140 4.50 9.13 -8.57
C LEU A 140 5.95 9.49 -8.96
N LEU A 141 6.86 8.53 -8.86
CA LEU A 141 8.26 8.72 -9.25
C LEU A 141 8.44 8.71 -10.76
N GLU A 142 7.61 7.96 -11.48
CA GLU A 142 7.65 7.79 -12.93
C GLU A 142 6.95 8.93 -13.69
N VAL A 143 6.14 9.76 -13.02
CA VAL A 143 5.52 10.92 -13.66
C VAL A 143 6.63 11.86 -14.15
N ALA A 144 6.73 11.99 -15.49
CA ALA A 144 7.72 12.86 -16.09
C ALA A 144 7.47 14.33 -15.70
N PRO A 145 8.53 15.15 -15.52
CA PRO A 145 8.35 16.57 -15.35
C PRO A 145 7.62 17.15 -16.58
N GLN A 146 6.56 17.89 -16.31
CA GLN A 146 5.94 18.66 -17.40
C GLN A 146 6.91 19.78 -17.82
N ASN A 147 7.33 19.73 -19.07
CA ASN A 147 8.15 20.78 -19.68
C ASN A 147 7.34 22.06 -19.86
#